data_b8ed35d98603f73222c9469f647f4dd2
#
_entry.id   b8ed35d98603f73222c9469f647f4dd2
#
_cell.length_a   1.000
_cell.length_b   1.000
_cell.length_c   1.000
_cell.angle_alpha   90.00
_cell.angle_beta   90.00
_cell.angle_gamma   90.00
#
_symmetry.space_group_name_H-M   'P 1'
#
loop_
_entity.id
_entity.type
_entity.pdbx_description
1 polymer ?
#
loop_
_entity_poly.entity_id
_entity_poly.type
_entity_poly.pdbx_seq_one_letter_code
_entity_poly.pdbx_strand_id
1 'polypeptide(L)'
;MKSANAAGLIRLLLQQSDRHPIRAVGAAELLPYDPRLIRSLRNLGILTEREDLRDDGATVLQVVDEALVAIDPETGACERHDDALDVQTFDIDLAAICRAIREQSGLEGPGPTPISTRVWRLGRSSRHGRVAEICLVRRLREETAQEIVDHVRGAIDTETAIMLVSLGRCDLPTAVARQLDLLRMTVAPAEDLLRGDAANPLAMDFSRIRISSGPAVPEARLVVDRTGRRVIFQNVELAVEPRDFDVFVLLAEEAADAGGWVLRGSIDAALRASTGREGNPEQVDRSINRLRDVFRKEPRLPAVPKNGFIETKAKVGCRLTLAAAEIGFMA
;
A
#
# COMPACT_ATOMS: atom_id res chain seq x y z
N MET A 1 12.91 -12.98 -16.48
CA MET A 1 11.98 -14.10 -16.25
C MET A 1 11.79 -14.49 -14.77
N LYS A 2 12.78 -14.38 -13.86
CA LYS A 2 12.66 -14.82 -12.44
C LYS A 2 11.70 -13.97 -11.57
N SER A 3 11.54 -12.67 -11.85
CA SER A 3 10.68 -11.78 -11.04
C SER A 3 9.18 -12.03 -11.25
N ALA A 4 8.75 -12.35 -12.47
CA ALA A 4 7.35 -12.64 -12.78
C ALA A 4 6.82 -13.88 -12.04
N ASN A 5 7.70 -14.83 -11.75
CA ASN A 5 7.36 -16.07 -11.06
C ASN A 5 7.12 -15.86 -9.54
N ALA A 6 7.88 -14.95 -8.88
CA ALA A 6 7.70 -14.63 -7.47
C ALA A 6 6.33 -13.97 -7.20
N ALA A 7 5.95 -12.98 -7.99
CA ALA A 7 4.65 -12.31 -7.86
C ALA A 7 3.48 -13.27 -8.08
N GLY A 8 3.63 -14.24 -8.99
CA GLY A 8 2.62 -15.27 -9.25
C GLY A 8 2.38 -16.16 -8.03
N LEU A 9 3.44 -16.64 -7.38
CA LEU A 9 3.33 -17.46 -6.16
C LEU A 9 2.67 -16.67 -5.02
N ILE A 10 3.11 -15.43 -4.79
CA ILE A 10 2.52 -14.61 -3.72
C ILE A 10 1.04 -14.35 -3.98
N ARG A 11 0.65 -14.05 -5.23
CA ARG A 11 -0.79 -13.92 -5.59
C ARG A 11 -1.57 -15.19 -5.29
N LEU A 12 -1.03 -16.35 -5.66
CA LEU A 12 -1.66 -17.64 -5.35
C LEU A 12 -1.90 -17.77 -3.84
N LEU A 13 -0.89 -17.55 -3.00
CA LEU A 13 -1.01 -17.66 -1.55
C LEU A 13 -2.02 -16.66 -0.97
N LEU A 14 -2.01 -15.41 -1.42
CA LEU A 14 -2.98 -14.41 -0.98
C LEU A 14 -4.41 -14.80 -1.37
N GLN A 15 -4.63 -15.29 -2.59
CA GLN A 15 -5.93 -15.74 -3.06
C GLN A 15 -6.44 -16.96 -2.29
N GLN A 16 -5.58 -17.93 -1.97
CA GLN A 16 -5.97 -19.08 -1.16
C GLN A 16 -6.26 -18.66 0.29
N SER A 17 -5.51 -17.69 0.82
CA SER A 17 -5.75 -17.11 2.15
C SER A 17 -7.06 -16.32 2.23
N ASP A 18 -7.56 -15.79 1.11
CA ASP A 18 -8.85 -15.08 1.06
C ASP A 18 -10.06 -16.03 1.16
N ARG A 19 -9.88 -17.33 0.95
CA ARG A 19 -10.95 -18.33 1.04
C ARG A 19 -11.32 -18.64 2.50
N HIS A 20 -12.49 -19.20 2.70
CA HIS A 20 -12.94 -19.66 4.02
C HIS A 20 -13.57 -21.07 3.91
N PRO A 21 -12.95 -22.07 4.53
CA PRO A 21 -11.66 -22.01 5.23
C PRO A 21 -10.51 -21.59 4.32
N ILE A 22 -9.35 -21.25 4.90
CA ILE A 22 -8.11 -21.03 4.14
C ILE A 22 -7.79 -22.33 3.42
N ARG A 23 -7.60 -22.26 2.10
CA ARG A 23 -7.30 -23.45 1.32
C ARG A 23 -5.80 -23.73 1.36
N ALA A 24 -5.45 -24.98 1.67
CA ALA A 24 -4.08 -25.47 1.52
C ALA A 24 -3.63 -25.44 0.04
N VAL A 25 -2.34 -25.40 -0.19
CA VAL A 25 -1.74 -25.41 -1.52
C VAL A 25 -1.08 -26.76 -1.74
N GLY A 26 -1.41 -27.44 -2.85
CA GLY A 26 -0.78 -28.69 -3.23
C GLY A 26 0.67 -28.48 -3.70
N ALA A 27 1.53 -29.48 -3.44
CA ALA A 27 2.91 -29.44 -3.95
C ALA A 27 2.96 -29.32 -5.47
N ALA A 28 2.05 -29.95 -6.18
CA ALA A 28 1.90 -29.82 -7.64
C ALA A 28 1.60 -28.38 -8.09
N GLU A 29 0.82 -27.62 -7.34
CA GLU A 29 0.54 -26.18 -7.60
C GLU A 29 1.81 -25.32 -7.42
N LEU A 30 2.78 -25.79 -6.61
CA LEU A 30 4.04 -25.08 -6.34
C LEU A 30 5.14 -25.38 -7.36
N LEU A 31 5.08 -26.47 -8.11
CA LEU A 31 6.09 -26.88 -9.10
C LEU A 31 6.48 -25.78 -10.13
N PRO A 32 5.56 -24.93 -10.62
CA PRO A 32 5.92 -23.88 -11.59
C PRO A 32 6.82 -22.79 -11.01
N TYR A 33 7.00 -22.73 -9.69
CA TYR A 33 7.66 -21.63 -9.00
C TYR A 33 9.10 -21.97 -8.59
N ASP A 34 9.89 -20.91 -8.28
CA ASP A 34 11.29 -21.08 -7.86
C ASP A 34 11.38 -21.82 -6.52
N PRO A 35 12.05 -22.98 -6.44
CA PRO A 35 12.20 -23.74 -5.20
C PRO A 35 12.88 -22.95 -4.06
N ARG A 36 13.72 -21.95 -4.40
CA ARG A 36 14.36 -21.07 -3.40
C ARG A 36 13.33 -20.17 -2.73
N LEU A 37 12.37 -19.67 -3.49
CA LEU A 37 11.28 -18.86 -2.96
C LEU A 37 10.37 -19.70 -2.07
N ILE A 38 9.99 -20.91 -2.50
CA ILE A 38 9.21 -21.84 -1.69
C ILE A 38 9.91 -22.14 -0.37
N ARG A 39 11.21 -22.42 -0.41
CA ARG A 39 12.02 -22.62 0.80
C ARG A 39 12.04 -21.39 1.71
N SER A 40 12.15 -20.20 1.13
CA SER A 40 12.08 -18.94 1.90
C SER A 40 10.73 -18.78 2.60
N LEU A 41 9.62 -19.08 1.93
CA LEU A 41 8.27 -19.02 2.51
C LEU A 41 8.08 -20.07 3.61
N ARG A 42 8.66 -21.27 3.48
CA ARG A 42 8.69 -22.28 4.55
C ARG A 42 9.51 -21.80 5.74
N ASN A 43 10.67 -21.22 5.53
CA ASN A 43 11.51 -20.66 6.61
C ASN A 43 10.83 -19.49 7.35
N LEU A 44 9.99 -18.71 6.66
CA LEU A 44 9.15 -17.68 7.27
C LEU A 44 7.91 -18.26 8.00
N GLY A 45 7.70 -19.58 7.95
CA GLY A 45 6.55 -20.24 8.53
C GLY A 45 5.23 -19.94 7.82
N ILE A 46 5.27 -19.43 6.59
CA ILE A 46 4.09 -19.11 5.78
C ILE A 46 3.49 -20.38 5.18
N LEU A 47 4.36 -21.29 4.76
CA LEU A 47 3.98 -22.60 4.26
C LEU A 47 4.47 -23.66 5.26
N THR A 48 3.54 -24.40 5.84
CA THR A 48 3.83 -25.50 6.74
C THR A 48 3.32 -26.79 6.10
N GLU A 49 4.19 -27.77 6.00
CA GLU A 49 3.81 -29.08 5.48
C GLU A 49 2.74 -29.72 6.36
N ARG A 50 1.66 -30.15 5.74
CA ARG A 50 0.57 -30.79 6.43
C ARG A 50 0.99 -32.22 6.79
N GLU A 51 1.01 -32.55 8.07
CA GLU A 51 1.36 -33.89 8.54
C GLU A 51 0.22 -34.90 8.25
N ASP A 52 -1.03 -34.43 8.31
CA ASP A 52 -2.18 -35.23 7.91
C ASP A 52 -2.36 -35.11 6.39
N LEU A 53 -1.95 -36.12 5.69
CA LEU A 53 -2.15 -36.29 4.25
C LEU A 53 -3.64 -36.53 3.92
N ARG A 54 -4.54 -35.70 4.43
CA ARG A 54 -5.98 -35.77 4.14
C ARG A 54 -6.35 -34.68 3.17
N ASP A 55 -6.79 -35.07 2.01
CA ASP A 55 -7.56 -34.19 1.15
C ASP A 55 -8.96 -34.03 1.78
N ASP A 56 -9.36 -32.79 2.12
CA ASP A 56 -10.68 -32.35 2.62
C ASP A 56 -11.44 -33.21 3.62
N GLY A 57 -10.79 -34.16 4.26
CA GLY A 57 -11.33 -34.97 5.35
C GLY A 57 -11.97 -36.31 4.93
N ALA A 58 -12.02 -36.62 3.65
CA ALA A 58 -12.65 -37.83 3.12
C ALA A 58 -11.67 -38.99 2.87
N THR A 59 -10.38 -38.70 2.60
CA THR A 59 -9.43 -39.75 2.16
C THR A 59 -8.31 -39.96 3.18
N VAL A 60 -8.02 -41.21 3.50
CA VAL A 60 -6.89 -41.60 4.37
C VAL A 60 -5.73 -42.03 3.48
N LEU A 61 -4.56 -41.40 3.62
CA LEU A 61 -3.37 -41.82 2.90
C LEU A 61 -2.56 -42.80 3.72
N GLN A 62 -2.20 -43.91 3.12
CA GLN A 62 -1.33 -44.92 3.69
C GLN A 62 -0.20 -45.29 2.75
N VAL A 63 0.95 -45.61 3.32
CA VAL A 63 2.05 -46.19 2.54
C VAL A 63 1.83 -47.71 2.51
N VAL A 64 1.54 -48.25 1.33
CA VAL A 64 1.35 -49.70 1.11
C VAL A 64 2.37 -50.10 0.02
N ASP A 65 3.23 -51.03 0.34
CA ASP A 65 4.27 -51.53 -0.58
C ASP A 65 5.11 -50.44 -1.25
N GLU A 66 5.61 -49.48 -0.46
CA GLU A 66 6.39 -48.32 -0.88
C GLU A 66 5.65 -47.32 -1.78
N ALA A 67 4.37 -47.53 -2.06
CA ALA A 67 3.51 -46.58 -2.79
C ALA A 67 2.55 -45.88 -1.82
N LEU A 68 2.25 -44.63 -2.14
CA LEU A 68 1.24 -43.86 -1.45
C LEU A 68 -0.13 -44.23 -2.01
N VAL A 69 -1.02 -44.69 -1.14
CA VAL A 69 -2.38 -45.11 -1.51
C VAL A 69 -3.40 -44.25 -0.77
N ALA A 70 -4.24 -43.56 -1.52
CA ALA A 70 -5.40 -42.86 -0.98
C ALA A 70 -6.55 -43.84 -0.82
N ILE A 71 -7.08 -43.96 0.39
CA ILE A 71 -8.17 -44.84 0.73
C ILE A 71 -9.38 -44.01 1.16
N ASP A 72 -10.48 -44.13 0.45
CA ASP A 72 -11.76 -43.59 0.88
C ASP A 72 -12.31 -44.48 2.02
N PRO A 73 -12.44 -43.94 3.24
CA PRO A 73 -12.88 -44.75 4.39
C PRO A 73 -14.35 -45.19 4.33
N GLU A 74 -15.18 -44.53 3.52
CA GLU A 74 -16.60 -44.87 3.38
C GLU A 74 -16.82 -45.96 2.33
N THR A 75 -16.10 -45.86 1.22
CA THR A 75 -16.29 -46.81 0.09
C THR A 75 -15.22 -47.88 0.02
N GLY A 76 -14.09 -47.69 0.71
CA GLY A 76 -12.92 -48.56 0.60
C GLY A 76 -12.22 -48.47 -0.75
N ALA A 77 -12.58 -47.47 -1.59
CA ALA A 77 -11.90 -47.23 -2.86
C ALA A 77 -10.45 -46.82 -2.61
N CYS A 78 -9.53 -47.40 -3.39
CA CYS A 78 -8.10 -47.14 -3.27
C CYS A 78 -7.58 -46.52 -4.56
N GLU A 79 -6.91 -45.35 -4.46
CA GLU A 79 -6.20 -44.70 -5.55
C GLU A 79 -4.71 -44.72 -5.25
N ARG A 80 -3.90 -45.23 -6.17
CA ARG A 80 -2.46 -45.31 -6.01
C ARG A 80 -1.83 -44.03 -6.60
N HIS A 81 -1.01 -43.35 -5.80
CA HIS A 81 -0.24 -42.19 -6.23
C HIS A 81 1.22 -42.61 -6.39
N ASP A 82 1.73 -42.49 -7.62
CA ASP A 82 3.12 -42.86 -7.95
C ASP A 82 4.13 -41.78 -7.50
N ASP A 83 3.65 -40.55 -7.21
CA ASP A 83 4.48 -39.45 -6.73
C ASP A 83 3.87 -38.87 -5.44
N ALA A 84 4.69 -38.81 -4.37
CA ALA A 84 4.34 -38.12 -3.13
C ALA A 84 3.98 -36.64 -3.32
N LEU A 85 4.46 -36.01 -4.39
CA LEU A 85 4.12 -34.63 -4.73
C LEU A 85 2.64 -34.46 -5.10
N ASP A 86 1.97 -35.48 -5.59
CA ASP A 86 0.56 -35.39 -5.99
C ASP A 86 -0.37 -35.21 -4.79
N VAL A 87 0.07 -35.65 -3.62
CA VAL A 87 -0.74 -35.65 -2.39
C VAL A 87 -0.20 -34.73 -1.29
N GLN A 88 1.03 -34.26 -1.43
CA GLN A 88 1.63 -33.35 -0.45
C GLN A 88 0.95 -31.99 -0.51
N THR A 89 0.47 -31.51 0.63
CA THR A 89 -0.16 -30.19 0.76
C THR A 89 0.54 -29.35 1.83
N PHE A 90 0.41 -28.03 1.68
CA PHE A 90 0.95 -27.06 2.60
C PHE A 90 -0.16 -26.17 3.14
N ASP A 91 -0.26 -26.08 4.44
CA ASP A 91 -1.11 -25.12 5.10
C ASP A 91 -0.51 -23.72 5.01
N ILE A 92 -1.37 -22.71 4.89
CA ILE A 92 -0.97 -21.32 4.82
C ILE A 92 -1.23 -20.65 6.18
N ASP A 93 -0.16 -20.16 6.83
CA ASP A 93 -0.27 -19.36 8.05
C ASP A 93 -0.47 -17.88 7.72
N LEU A 94 -1.70 -17.40 7.90
CA LEU A 94 -2.03 -15.98 7.69
C LEU A 94 -1.31 -15.06 8.67
N ALA A 95 -1.06 -15.50 9.91
CA ALA A 95 -0.32 -14.70 10.89
C ALA A 95 1.14 -14.51 10.45
N ALA A 96 1.75 -15.55 9.88
CA ALA A 96 3.08 -15.47 9.30
C ALA A 96 3.12 -14.53 8.08
N ILE A 97 2.09 -14.57 7.20
CA ILE A 97 1.95 -13.62 6.09
C ILE A 97 1.89 -12.17 6.64
N CYS A 98 1.06 -11.91 7.66
CA CYS A 98 0.93 -10.59 8.27
C CYS A 98 2.27 -10.10 8.84
N ARG A 99 3.02 -10.97 9.53
CA ARG A 99 4.37 -10.63 10.06
C ARG A 99 5.33 -10.28 8.92
N ALA A 100 5.37 -11.11 7.89
CA ALA A 100 6.27 -10.90 6.75
C ALA A 100 5.93 -9.63 5.97
N ILE A 101 4.64 -9.34 5.71
CA ILE A 101 4.23 -8.08 5.08
C ILE A 101 4.71 -6.89 5.91
N ARG A 102 4.46 -6.91 7.22
CA ARG A 102 4.87 -5.84 8.12
C ARG A 102 6.39 -5.59 8.06
N GLU A 103 7.18 -6.61 8.28
CA GLU A 103 8.64 -6.53 8.34
C GLU A 103 9.24 -6.09 7.00
N GLN A 104 8.83 -6.73 5.91
CA GLN A 104 9.37 -6.45 4.57
C GLN A 104 8.91 -5.10 4.01
N SER A 105 7.78 -4.57 4.49
CA SER A 105 7.26 -3.25 4.09
C SER A 105 7.69 -2.12 5.01
N GLY A 106 8.34 -2.42 6.15
CA GLY A 106 8.82 -1.43 7.11
C GLY A 106 7.68 -0.69 7.83
N LEU A 107 6.59 -1.41 8.18
CA LEU A 107 5.50 -0.81 8.94
C LEU A 107 5.88 -0.63 10.42
N GLU A 108 5.50 0.50 10.98
CA GLU A 108 5.78 0.90 12.36
C GLU A 108 4.65 0.51 13.34
N GLY A 109 4.88 0.74 14.64
CA GLY A 109 3.88 0.54 15.70
C GLY A 109 3.81 -0.89 16.23
N PRO A 110 2.70 -1.29 16.90
CA PRO A 110 2.54 -2.63 17.48
C PRO A 110 2.54 -3.71 16.40
N GLY A 111 2.93 -4.94 16.76
CA GLY A 111 2.98 -6.09 15.86
C GLY A 111 1.62 -6.44 15.25
N PRO A 112 1.60 -7.35 14.28
CA PRO A 112 0.34 -7.78 13.67
C PRO A 112 -0.62 -8.33 14.72
N THR A 113 -1.84 -7.80 14.73
CA THR A 113 -2.86 -8.17 15.72
C THR A 113 -4.17 -8.46 15.01
N PRO A 114 -4.81 -9.61 15.25
CA PRO A 114 -6.14 -9.87 14.72
C PRO A 114 -7.15 -8.94 15.39
N ILE A 115 -7.95 -8.24 14.60
CA ILE A 115 -9.11 -7.48 15.04
C ILE A 115 -10.36 -8.38 15.01
N SER A 116 -10.46 -9.19 13.96
CA SER A 116 -11.50 -10.22 13.81
C SER A 116 -10.96 -11.40 12.99
N THR A 117 -11.78 -12.38 12.72
CA THR A 117 -11.43 -13.52 11.85
C THR A 117 -11.10 -13.09 10.41
N ARG A 118 -11.51 -11.88 10.01
CA ARG A 118 -11.33 -11.32 8.66
C ARG A 118 -10.36 -10.16 8.60
N VAL A 119 -10.01 -9.55 9.72
CA VAL A 119 -9.23 -8.31 9.76
C VAL A 119 -8.02 -8.46 10.67
N TRP A 120 -6.87 -8.10 10.13
CA TRP A 120 -5.60 -8.02 10.85
C TRP A 120 -5.04 -6.62 10.76
N ARG A 121 -4.74 -6.00 11.90
CA ARG A 121 -3.99 -4.76 11.95
C ARG A 121 -2.51 -5.08 11.74
N LEU A 122 -1.88 -4.53 10.71
CA LEU A 122 -0.47 -4.80 10.39
C LEU A 122 0.49 -3.80 11.05
N GLY A 123 0.06 -2.57 11.24
CA GLY A 123 0.87 -1.46 11.77
C GLY A 123 0.57 -0.17 11.04
N ARG A 124 1.51 0.78 11.12
CA ARG A 124 1.38 2.14 10.58
C ARG A 124 2.35 2.37 9.45
N SER A 125 1.88 3.09 8.45
CA SER A 125 2.72 3.68 7.42
C SER A 125 2.68 5.19 7.56
N SER A 126 3.86 5.81 7.73
CA SER A 126 4.00 7.28 7.79
C SER A 126 4.57 7.74 6.46
N ARG A 127 3.80 8.48 5.68
CA ARG A 127 4.27 9.07 4.42
C ARG A 127 3.61 10.43 4.18
N HIS A 128 4.41 11.37 3.68
CA HIS A 128 3.96 12.73 3.35
C HIS A 128 3.26 13.43 4.53
N GLY A 129 3.80 13.25 5.75
CA GLY A 129 3.22 13.80 6.97
C GLY A 129 1.88 13.18 7.38
N ARG A 130 1.42 12.12 6.71
CA ARG A 130 0.18 11.41 7.04
C ARG A 130 0.50 10.02 7.58
N VAL A 131 -0.15 9.70 8.67
CA VAL A 131 -0.11 8.38 9.27
C VAL A 131 -1.38 7.64 8.90
N ALA A 132 -1.23 6.44 8.35
CA ALA A 132 -2.35 5.54 8.13
C ALA A 132 -2.12 4.22 8.85
N GLU A 133 -3.16 3.69 9.47
CA GLU A 133 -3.19 2.32 9.94
C GLU A 133 -3.42 1.39 8.76
N ILE A 134 -2.61 0.34 8.66
CA ILE A 134 -2.71 -0.64 7.59
C ILE A 134 -3.38 -1.89 8.15
N CYS A 135 -4.50 -2.27 7.54
CA CYS A 135 -5.25 -3.47 7.90
C CYS A 135 -5.31 -4.42 6.72
N LEU A 136 -4.94 -5.67 6.93
CA LEU A 136 -5.16 -6.74 5.96
C LEU A 136 -6.57 -7.29 6.14
N VAL A 137 -7.29 -7.44 5.03
CA VAL A 137 -8.70 -7.82 5.05
C VAL A 137 -8.95 -9.02 4.14
N ARG A 138 -9.67 -9.99 4.66
CA ARG A 138 -10.14 -11.17 3.93
C ARG A 138 -11.59 -11.00 3.51
N ARG A 139 -11.89 -11.44 2.28
CA ARG A 139 -13.27 -11.50 1.75
C ARG A 139 -13.99 -10.15 1.87
N LEU A 140 -13.29 -9.08 1.50
CA LEU A 140 -13.91 -7.76 1.42
C LEU A 140 -14.84 -7.73 0.19
N ARG A 141 -16.13 -7.83 0.46
CA ARG A 141 -17.22 -7.84 -0.53
C ARG A 141 -18.34 -6.95 -0.04
N GLU A 142 -19.33 -6.67 -0.88
CA GLU A 142 -20.49 -5.86 -0.50
C GLU A 142 -21.15 -6.35 0.79
N GLU A 143 -21.40 -7.67 0.88
CA GLU A 143 -22.10 -8.27 2.01
C GLU A 143 -21.31 -8.25 3.33
N THR A 144 -19.99 -8.13 3.26
CA THR A 144 -19.11 -8.15 4.42
C THR A 144 -18.51 -6.79 4.76
N ALA A 145 -18.67 -5.82 3.88
CA ALA A 145 -18.02 -4.51 4.01
C ALA A 145 -18.43 -3.80 5.32
N GLN A 146 -19.72 -3.79 5.65
CA GLN A 146 -20.20 -3.13 6.86
C GLN A 146 -19.65 -3.79 8.12
N GLU A 147 -19.68 -5.12 8.21
CA GLU A 147 -19.11 -5.86 9.34
C GLU A 147 -17.62 -5.55 9.53
N ILE A 148 -16.86 -5.48 8.42
CA ILE A 148 -15.43 -5.15 8.43
C ILE A 148 -15.20 -3.72 8.93
N VAL A 149 -15.99 -2.76 8.44
CA VAL A 149 -15.95 -1.36 8.88
C VAL A 149 -16.19 -1.26 10.38
N ASP A 150 -17.22 -1.91 10.89
CA ASP A 150 -17.60 -1.88 12.31
C ASP A 150 -16.48 -2.45 13.18
N HIS A 151 -15.89 -3.58 12.80
CA HIS A 151 -14.76 -4.16 13.52
C HIS A 151 -13.53 -3.24 13.52
N VAL A 152 -13.20 -2.68 12.36
CA VAL A 152 -12.04 -1.79 12.23
C VAL A 152 -12.23 -0.52 13.03
N ARG A 153 -13.42 0.10 12.98
CA ARG A 153 -13.73 1.31 13.75
C ARG A 153 -13.86 1.07 15.24
N GLY A 154 -14.26 -0.10 15.64
CA GLY A 154 -14.25 -0.51 17.05
C GLY A 154 -12.84 -0.65 17.64
N ALA A 155 -11.83 -0.91 16.80
CA ALA A 155 -10.45 -1.13 17.21
C ALA A 155 -9.48 0.03 16.93
N ILE A 156 -9.84 0.94 16.00
CA ILE A 156 -8.98 2.03 15.54
C ILE A 156 -9.76 3.33 15.63
N ASP A 157 -9.09 4.37 16.14
CA ASP A 157 -9.66 5.71 16.29
C ASP A 157 -10.27 6.24 14.98
N THR A 158 -11.42 6.88 15.11
CA THR A 158 -12.19 7.46 13.99
C THR A 158 -11.44 8.52 13.21
N GLU A 159 -10.55 9.26 13.87
CA GLU A 159 -9.72 10.30 13.24
C GLU A 159 -8.57 9.74 12.43
N THR A 160 -8.18 8.48 12.68
CA THR A 160 -7.07 7.85 11.98
C THR A 160 -7.47 7.40 10.59
N ALA A 161 -6.69 7.76 9.57
CA ALA A 161 -6.85 7.23 8.24
C ALA A 161 -6.49 5.74 8.20
N ILE A 162 -7.24 4.94 7.46
CA ILE A 162 -7.08 3.49 7.40
C ILE A 162 -6.92 3.04 5.96
N MET A 163 -5.96 2.19 5.69
CA MET A 163 -5.85 1.47 4.44
C MET A 163 -6.24 0.02 4.65
N LEU A 164 -7.30 -0.40 3.98
CA LEU A 164 -7.77 -1.78 3.93
C LEU A 164 -7.11 -2.48 2.75
N VAL A 165 -6.17 -3.38 3.03
CA VAL A 165 -5.49 -4.19 2.01
C VAL A 165 -6.26 -5.47 1.83
N SER A 166 -6.99 -5.60 0.74
CA SER A 166 -7.77 -6.81 0.42
C SER A 166 -6.87 -7.91 -0.14
N LEU A 167 -6.96 -9.11 0.40
CA LEU A 167 -6.22 -10.28 -0.10
C LEU A 167 -6.67 -10.71 -1.49
N GLY A 168 -7.96 -10.62 -1.77
CA GLY A 168 -8.55 -10.89 -3.07
C GLY A 168 -8.88 -9.61 -3.85
N ARG A 169 -9.35 -9.81 -5.08
CA ARG A 169 -9.94 -8.71 -5.87
C ARG A 169 -11.15 -8.15 -5.15
N CYS A 170 -11.27 -6.85 -5.14
CA CYS A 170 -12.30 -6.13 -4.43
C CYS A 170 -13.09 -5.26 -5.41
N ASP A 171 -14.20 -5.81 -5.91
CA ASP A 171 -15.14 -5.06 -6.75
C ASP A 171 -16.29 -4.57 -5.86
N LEU A 172 -16.05 -3.44 -5.17
CA LEU A 172 -17.06 -2.81 -4.33
C LEU A 172 -17.97 -1.90 -5.16
N PRO A 173 -19.29 -1.92 -4.91
CA PRO A 173 -20.19 -0.94 -5.48
C PRO A 173 -19.76 0.49 -5.15
N THR A 174 -20.00 1.42 -6.07
CA THR A 174 -19.62 2.84 -5.91
C THR A 174 -20.17 3.46 -4.61
N ALA A 175 -21.37 3.04 -4.17
CA ALA A 175 -21.96 3.51 -2.93
C ALA A 175 -21.13 3.08 -1.71
N VAL A 176 -20.69 1.82 -1.66
CA VAL A 176 -19.86 1.29 -0.57
C VAL A 176 -18.48 1.96 -0.60
N ALA A 177 -17.88 2.11 -1.78
CA ALA A 177 -16.58 2.78 -1.93
C ALA A 177 -16.65 4.23 -1.42
N ARG A 178 -17.70 4.97 -1.75
CA ARG A 178 -17.94 6.33 -1.21
C ARG A 178 -18.12 6.35 0.31
N GLN A 179 -18.85 5.39 0.86
CA GLN A 179 -19.04 5.28 2.30
C GLN A 179 -17.68 5.04 3.02
N LEU A 180 -16.85 4.17 2.48
CA LEU A 180 -15.50 3.93 3.00
C LEU A 180 -14.65 5.20 2.96
N ASP A 181 -14.71 5.95 1.86
CA ASP A 181 -13.99 7.21 1.70
C ASP A 181 -14.42 8.26 2.73
N LEU A 182 -15.74 8.40 2.97
CA LEU A 182 -16.26 9.27 4.04
C LEU A 182 -15.75 8.87 5.43
N LEU A 183 -15.51 7.59 5.65
CA LEU A 183 -14.95 7.04 6.87
C LEU A 183 -13.40 7.08 6.90
N ARG A 184 -12.76 7.78 5.97
CA ARG A 184 -11.28 7.82 5.82
C ARG A 184 -10.65 6.43 5.65
N MET A 185 -11.37 5.53 5.01
CA MET A 185 -10.89 4.20 4.67
C MET A 185 -10.62 4.11 3.17
N THR A 186 -9.40 3.76 2.81
CA THR A 186 -9.01 3.50 1.42
C THR A 186 -8.85 2.01 1.23
N VAL A 187 -9.36 1.46 0.15
CA VAL A 187 -9.23 0.05 -0.19
C VAL A 187 -8.21 -0.12 -1.31
N ALA A 188 -7.32 -1.10 -1.14
CA ALA A 188 -6.37 -1.49 -2.17
C ALA A 188 -6.24 -3.01 -2.24
N PRO A 189 -6.29 -3.62 -3.43
CA PRO A 189 -5.92 -5.02 -3.58
C PRO A 189 -4.45 -5.25 -3.24
N ALA A 190 -4.14 -6.31 -2.49
CA ALA A 190 -2.77 -6.63 -2.11
C ALA A 190 -1.86 -6.81 -3.34
N GLU A 191 -2.40 -7.37 -4.43
CA GLU A 191 -1.65 -7.60 -5.67
C GLU A 191 -1.13 -6.31 -6.32
N ASP A 192 -1.84 -5.18 -6.16
CA ASP A 192 -1.44 -3.87 -6.72
C ASP A 192 -0.31 -3.23 -5.91
N LEU A 193 -0.16 -3.63 -4.65
CA LEU A 193 0.85 -3.11 -3.73
C LEU A 193 2.16 -3.88 -3.76
N LEU A 194 2.17 -5.14 -4.22
CA LEU A 194 3.38 -5.97 -4.23
C LEU A 194 4.50 -5.32 -5.03
N ARG A 195 5.70 -5.23 -4.42
CA ARG A 195 6.89 -4.67 -5.10
C ARG A 195 7.48 -5.62 -6.13
N GLY A 196 7.19 -6.92 -6.03
CA GLY A 196 7.77 -7.93 -6.93
C GLY A 196 9.27 -8.19 -6.68
N ASP A 197 9.77 -7.85 -5.49
CA ASP A 197 11.15 -8.11 -5.09
C ASP A 197 11.32 -9.58 -4.66
N ALA A 198 12.28 -10.29 -5.27
CA ALA A 198 12.53 -11.69 -4.96
C ALA A 198 13.15 -11.89 -3.56
N ALA A 199 13.87 -10.90 -3.04
CA ALA A 199 14.46 -10.94 -1.70
C ALA A 199 13.41 -10.69 -0.60
N ASN A 200 12.41 -9.84 -0.90
CA ASN A 200 11.32 -9.48 -0.01
C ASN A 200 9.99 -9.69 -0.74
N PRO A 201 9.56 -10.94 -0.94
CA PRO A 201 8.46 -11.26 -1.84
C PRO A 201 7.11 -10.72 -1.41
N LEU A 202 6.92 -10.45 -0.10
CA LEU A 202 5.71 -9.88 0.48
C LEU A 202 5.82 -8.38 0.76
N ALA A 203 6.93 -7.73 0.35
CA ALA A 203 7.06 -6.29 0.47
C ALA A 203 6.00 -5.56 -0.35
N MET A 204 5.29 -4.65 0.30
CA MET A 204 4.24 -3.83 -0.30
C MET A 204 4.68 -2.37 -0.38
N ASP A 205 4.29 -1.72 -1.47
CA ASP A 205 4.52 -0.30 -1.68
C ASP A 205 3.23 0.49 -1.45
N PHE A 206 3.03 0.91 -0.22
CA PHE A 206 1.85 1.69 0.18
C PHE A 206 1.84 3.12 -0.41
N SER A 207 2.93 3.57 -1.04
CA SER A 207 2.96 4.87 -1.70
C SER A 207 2.19 4.91 -3.02
N ARG A 208 1.90 3.75 -3.59
CA ARG A 208 1.11 3.64 -4.84
C ARG A 208 -0.35 4.00 -4.64
N ILE A 209 -0.84 3.90 -3.42
CA ILE A 209 -2.24 4.14 -3.11
C ILE A 209 -2.36 5.45 -2.33
N ARG A 210 -3.30 6.25 -2.76
CA ARG A 210 -3.63 7.48 -2.06
C ARG A 210 -4.45 7.16 -0.82
N ILE A 211 -3.95 7.58 0.33
CA ILE A 211 -4.69 7.49 1.58
C ILE A 211 -5.82 8.53 1.53
N SER A 212 -7.07 8.08 1.68
CA SER A 212 -8.20 8.99 1.82
C SER A 212 -8.01 9.86 3.06
N SER A 213 -8.00 11.16 2.85
CA SER A 213 -7.92 12.11 3.96
C SER A 213 -9.29 12.39 4.60
N GLY A 214 -10.33 11.68 4.15
CA GLY A 214 -11.69 12.04 4.46
C GLY A 214 -12.13 13.32 3.74
N PRO A 215 -13.29 13.89 4.06
CA PRO A 215 -13.63 15.21 3.63
C PRO A 215 -12.47 16.12 4.02
N ALA A 216 -11.97 16.89 3.05
CA ALA A 216 -10.78 17.73 3.21
C ALA A 216 -10.80 18.33 4.63
N VAL A 217 -9.74 18.02 5.42
CA VAL A 217 -9.64 18.62 6.75
C VAL A 217 -9.79 20.11 6.55
N PRO A 218 -10.79 20.77 7.17
CA PRO A 218 -11.06 22.18 6.91
C PRO A 218 -9.90 23.12 7.24
N GLU A 219 -8.81 22.59 7.73
CA GLU A 219 -7.67 23.30 8.30
C GLU A 219 -6.38 23.26 7.44
N ALA A 220 -6.33 22.52 6.33
CA ALA A 220 -5.17 22.64 5.45
C ALA A 220 -5.14 24.04 4.84
N ARG A 221 -4.17 24.88 5.27
CA ARG A 221 -3.98 26.22 4.71
C ARG A 221 -3.59 26.16 3.24
N LEU A 222 -2.87 25.10 2.85
CA LEU A 222 -2.43 24.84 1.49
C LEU A 222 -2.99 23.49 1.02
N VAL A 223 -3.70 23.50 -0.10
CA VAL A 223 -4.18 22.30 -0.78
C VAL A 223 -3.62 22.25 -2.19
N VAL A 224 -2.95 21.15 -2.55
CA VAL A 224 -2.40 20.91 -3.88
C VAL A 224 -3.23 19.86 -4.59
N ASP A 225 -3.99 20.25 -5.59
CA ASP A 225 -4.75 19.38 -6.48
C ASP A 225 -3.86 18.97 -7.65
N ARG A 226 -3.36 17.73 -7.62
CA ARG A 226 -2.43 17.22 -8.64
C ARG A 226 -3.13 16.93 -9.96
N THR A 227 -4.35 16.44 -9.90
CA THR A 227 -5.13 16.08 -11.10
C THR A 227 -5.61 17.33 -11.81
N GLY A 228 -6.19 18.27 -11.09
CA GLY A 228 -6.62 19.57 -11.64
C GLY A 228 -5.48 20.55 -11.83
N ARG A 229 -4.24 20.22 -11.41
CA ARG A 229 -3.05 21.10 -11.43
C ARG A 229 -3.33 22.47 -10.80
N ARG A 230 -3.99 22.47 -9.64
CA ARG A 230 -4.38 23.68 -8.91
C ARG A 230 -3.72 23.75 -7.55
N VAL A 231 -3.43 24.95 -7.12
CA VAL A 231 -2.92 25.26 -5.79
C VAL A 231 -3.94 26.17 -5.09
N ILE A 232 -4.44 25.73 -3.95
CA ILE A 232 -5.44 26.47 -3.17
C ILE A 232 -4.81 26.80 -1.82
N PHE A 233 -4.71 28.06 -1.46
CA PHE A 233 -4.18 28.53 -0.19
C PHE A 233 -5.25 29.35 0.55
N GLN A 234 -5.63 28.92 1.76
CA GLN A 234 -6.69 29.55 2.56
C GLN A 234 -8.00 29.74 1.74
N ASN A 235 -8.42 28.71 1.02
CA ASN A 235 -9.58 28.70 0.11
C ASN A 235 -9.47 29.65 -1.10
N VAL A 236 -8.29 30.20 -1.38
CA VAL A 236 -8.03 31.02 -2.56
C VAL A 236 -7.22 30.20 -3.56
N GLU A 237 -7.75 30.02 -4.76
CA GLU A 237 -7.00 29.41 -5.87
C GLU A 237 -5.91 30.37 -6.35
N LEU A 238 -4.65 29.86 -6.35
CA LEU A 238 -3.48 30.59 -6.75
C LEU A 238 -3.15 30.35 -8.23
N ALA A 239 -2.86 31.39 -8.98
CA ALA A 239 -2.53 31.31 -10.40
C ALA A 239 -1.08 30.82 -10.60
N VAL A 240 -0.81 29.54 -10.33
CA VAL A 240 0.50 28.91 -10.56
C VAL A 240 0.63 28.53 -12.04
N GLU A 241 1.69 28.98 -12.70
CA GLU A 241 1.94 28.62 -14.10
C GLU A 241 2.20 27.10 -14.24
N PRO A 242 1.73 26.44 -15.33
CA PRO A 242 1.89 24.99 -15.51
C PRO A 242 3.32 24.48 -15.36
N ARG A 243 4.31 25.26 -15.85
CA ARG A 243 5.74 24.92 -15.74
C ARG A 243 6.30 24.98 -14.32
N ASP A 244 5.69 25.80 -13.44
CA ASP A 244 6.13 25.99 -12.05
C ASP A 244 5.33 25.09 -11.10
N PHE A 245 4.25 24.47 -11.58
CA PHE A 245 3.39 23.61 -10.76
C PHE A 245 4.14 22.38 -10.22
N ASP A 246 4.93 21.69 -11.07
CA ASP A 246 5.66 20.49 -10.66
C ASP A 246 6.77 20.85 -9.63
N VAL A 247 7.37 22.02 -9.75
CA VAL A 247 8.29 22.56 -8.73
C VAL A 247 7.56 22.83 -7.42
N PHE A 248 6.36 23.40 -7.50
CA PHE A 248 5.55 23.67 -6.32
C PHE A 248 5.11 22.36 -5.62
N VAL A 249 4.69 21.35 -6.39
CA VAL A 249 4.37 20.02 -5.86
C VAL A 249 5.56 19.43 -5.09
N LEU A 250 6.76 19.47 -5.69
CA LEU A 250 7.97 18.97 -5.06
C LEU A 250 8.29 19.70 -3.72
N LEU A 251 8.14 21.01 -3.68
CA LEU A 251 8.32 21.80 -2.44
C LEU A 251 7.26 21.44 -1.38
N ALA A 252 6.02 21.23 -1.79
CA ALA A 252 4.93 20.89 -0.90
C ALA A 252 5.08 19.48 -0.35
N GLU A 253 5.51 18.52 -1.17
CA GLU A 253 5.79 17.13 -0.75
C GLU A 253 6.89 17.08 0.30
N GLU A 254 8.02 17.71 0.04
CA GLU A 254 9.15 17.74 0.96
C GLU A 254 8.79 18.44 2.28
N ALA A 255 7.99 19.51 2.22
CA ALA A 255 7.53 20.20 3.42
C ALA A 255 6.52 19.35 4.22
N ALA A 256 5.67 18.56 3.56
CA ALA A 256 4.73 17.66 4.20
C ALA A 256 5.41 16.41 4.81
N ASP A 257 6.51 15.92 4.21
CA ASP A 257 7.22 14.73 4.70
C ASP A 257 8.14 15.03 5.90
N ALA A 258 9.07 15.95 5.73
CA ALA A 258 10.15 16.14 6.68
C ALA A 258 10.41 17.61 7.02
N GLY A 259 9.66 18.57 6.45
CA GLY A 259 9.98 19.99 6.55
C GLY A 259 11.36 20.33 5.94
N GLY A 260 11.81 19.49 5.03
CA GLY A 260 13.16 19.45 4.50
C GLY A 260 13.46 20.53 3.44
N TRP A 261 14.68 20.49 2.96
CA TRP A 261 15.16 21.37 1.89
C TRP A 261 15.21 20.61 0.57
N VAL A 262 14.47 21.08 -0.43
CA VAL A 262 14.59 20.58 -1.80
C VAL A 262 15.87 21.11 -2.42
N LEU A 263 16.75 20.22 -2.84
CA LEU A 263 18.00 20.57 -3.49
C LEU A 263 17.76 21.27 -4.82
N ARG A 264 18.61 22.26 -5.17
CA ARG A 264 18.49 22.96 -6.45
C ARG A 264 18.50 22.03 -7.67
N GLY A 265 19.29 20.93 -7.61
CA GLY A 265 19.32 19.92 -8.67
C GLY A 265 18.00 19.19 -8.88
N SER A 266 17.24 18.91 -7.80
CA SER A 266 15.92 18.31 -7.87
C SER A 266 14.89 19.27 -8.49
N ILE A 267 14.96 20.56 -8.15
CA ILE A 267 14.12 21.61 -8.75
C ILE A 267 14.43 21.75 -10.25
N ASP A 268 15.71 21.75 -10.60
CA ASP A 268 16.15 21.80 -12.00
C ASP A 268 15.65 20.57 -12.79
N ALA A 269 15.70 19.38 -12.20
CA ALA A 269 15.18 18.16 -12.81
C ALA A 269 13.66 18.23 -13.04
N ALA A 270 12.89 18.76 -12.08
CA ALA A 270 11.44 18.97 -12.23
C ALA A 270 11.13 19.97 -13.35
N LEU A 271 11.89 21.07 -13.45
CA LEU A 271 11.74 22.05 -14.53
C LEU A 271 12.09 21.47 -15.91
N ARG A 272 13.10 20.61 -16.00
CA ARG A 272 13.44 19.91 -17.25
C ARG A 272 12.31 18.97 -17.68
N ALA A 273 11.78 18.19 -16.74
CA ALA A 273 10.69 17.28 -17.01
C ALA A 273 9.45 18.00 -17.54
N SER A 274 9.13 19.19 -17.00
CA SER A 274 7.96 19.98 -17.41
C SER A 274 8.16 20.78 -18.71
N THR A 275 9.39 21.16 -19.04
CA THR A 275 9.67 22.07 -20.18
C THR A 275 10.36 21.41 -21.36
N GLY A 276 10.97 20.24 -21.18
CA GLY A 276 11.77 19.53 -22.20
C GLY A 276 13.08 20.24 -22.58
N ARG A 277 13.51 21.27 -21.83
CA ARG A 277 14.72 22.06 -22.11
C ARG A 277 15.82 21.78 -21.13
N GLU A 278 17.08 21.91 -21.56
CA GLU A 278 18.23 21.84 -20.64
C GLU A 278 18.13 22.89 -19.55
N GLY A 279 18.42 22.50 -18.31
CA GLY A 279 18.30 23.35 -17.15
C GLY A 279 19.38 24.43 -17.11
N ASN A 280 18.96 25.61 -16.68
CA ASN A 280 19.85 26.73 -16.38
C ASN A 280 19.61 27.12 -14.90
N PRO A 281 20.65 27.29 -14.07
CA PRO A 281 20.54 27.75 -12.68
C PRO A 281 19.66 28.99 -12.50
N GLU A 282 19.70 29.92 -13.46
CA GLU A 282 18.84 31.10 -13.44
C GLU A 282 17.34 30.76 -13.58
N GLN A 283 16.99 29.65 -14.22
CA GLN A 283 15.60 29.25 -14.38
C GLN A 283 15.00 28.79 -13.03
N VAL A 284 15.81 28.14 -12.20
CA VAL A 284 15.40 27.77 -10.83
C VAL A 284 15.06 29.02 -10.03
N ASP A 285 15.94 30.04 -10.04
CA ASP A 285 15.71 31.28 -9.29
C ASP A 285 14.50 32.06 -9.83
N ARG A 286 14.30 32.07 -11.15
CA ARG A 286 13.11 32.67 -11.77
C ARG A 286 11.83 31.94 -11.40
N SER A 287 11.83 30.59 -11.39
CA SER A 287 10.68 29.80 -10.99
C SER A 287 10.32 30.06 -9.52
N ILE A 288 11.29 29.99 -8.62
CA ILE A 288 11.08 30.26 -7.19
C ILE A 288 10.56 31.69 -6.96
N ASN A 289 11.07 32.69 -7.68
CA ASN A 289 10.58 34.07 -7.56
C ASN A 289 9.15 34.23 -8.09
N ARG A 290 8.79 33.58 -9.20
CA ARG A 290 7.38 33.54 -9.66
C ARG A 290 6.45 32.89 -8.64
N LEU A 291 6.84 31.75 -8.07
CA LEU A 291 6.05 31.11 -7.02
C LEU A 291 5.87 32.00 -5.79
N ARG A 292 6.90 32.74 -5.36
CA ARG A 292 6.76 33.75 -4.30
C ARG A 292 5.78 34.85 -4.67
N ASP A 293 5.88 35.31 -5.92
CA ASP A 293 5.03 36.37 -6.44
C ASP A 293 3.56 35.96 -6.50
N VAL A 294 3.26 34.68 -6.79
CA VAL A 294 1.89 34.16 -6.76
C VAL A 294 1.25 34.39 -5.40
N PHE A 295 1.95 34.13 -4.30
CA PHE A 295 1.43 34.40 -2.95
C PHE A 295 1.36 35.92 -2.66
N ARG A 296 2.39 36.67 -2.99
CA ARG A 296 2.50 38.10 -2.63
C ARG A 296 1.54 38.98 -3.39
N LYS A 297 1.23 38.65 -4.63
CA LYS A 297 0.37 39.44 -5.51
C LYS A 297 -1.10 39.08 -5.43
N GLU A 298 -1.46 38.00 -4.69
CA GLU A 298 -2.86 37.61 -4.51
C GLU A 298 -3.56 38.51 -3.47
N PRO A 299 -4.44 39.41 -3.91
CA PRO A 299 -5.01 40.43 -3.03
C PRO A 299 -5.97 39.89 -1.98
N ARG A 300 -6.48 38.65 -2.18
CA ARG A 300 -7.41 38.00 -1.25
C ARG A 300 -6.71 37.36 -0.07
N LEU A 301 -5.38 37.26 -0.09
CA LEU A 301 -4.62 36.66 1.00
C LEU A 301 -4.28 37.71 2.08
N PRO A 302 -4.52 37.40 3.36
CA PRO A 302 -4.07 38.24 4.45
C PRO A 302 -2.53 38.10 4.56
N ALA A 303 -1.87 39.15 5.05
CA ALA A 303 -0.44 39.25 5.40
C ALA A 303 0.47 38.09 4.96
N VAL A 304 0.92 38.13 3.70
CA VAL A 304 1.88 37.14 3.17
C VAL A 304 3.31 37.56 3.54
N PRO A 305 4.18 36.68 4.03
CA PRO A 305 5.58 36.95 4.30
C PRO A 305 6.32 37.44 3.05
N LYS A 306 7.37 38.27 3.23
CA LYS A 306 8.17 38.84 2.11
C LYS A 306 8.74 37.75 1.20
N ASN A 307 9.01 36.54 1.73
CA ASN A 307 9.52 35.40 0.98
C ASN A 307 8.41 34.52 0.34
N GLY A 308 7.12 34.92 0.43
CA GLY A 308 5.99 34.17 -0.14
C GLY A 308 5.90 32.73 0.35
N PHE A 309 6.22 32.47 1.63
CA PHE A 309 6.31 31.13 2.25
C PHE A 309 7.40 30.22 1.64
N ILE A 310 8.28 30.71 0.79
CA ILE A 310 9.38 29.92 0.21
C ILE A 310 10.72 30.51 0.66
N GLU A 311 11.46 29.80 1.47
CA GLU A 311 12.83 30.12 1.86
C GLU A 311 13.84 29.58 0.84
N THR A 312 14.92 30.35 0.65
CA THR A 312 16.10 29.88 -0.10
C THR A 312 17.33 30.00 0.78
N LYS A 313 18.11 28.92 0.85
CA LYS A 313 19.42 28.92 1.52
C LYS A 313 20.49 28.59 0.49
N ALA A 314 21.47 29.51 0.37
CA ALA A 314 22.57 29.38 -0.57
C ALA A 314 23.28 28.01 -0.38
N LYS A 315 23.58 27.32 -1.49
CA LYS A 315 24.23 25.99 -1.53
C LYS A 315 23.44 24.82 -0.93
N VAL A 316 22.26 25.07 -0.35
CA VAL A 316 21.40 24.02 0.23
C VAL A 316 20.21 23.78 -0.69
N GLY A 317 19.35 24.79 -0.91
CA GLY A 317 18.14 24.61 -1.71
C GLY A 317 17.02 25.58 -1.36
N CYS A 318 15.80 25.14 -1.59
CA CYS A 318 14.58 25.86 -1.27
C CYS A 318 13.67 25.00 -0.40
N ARG A 319 12.86 25.63 0.46
CA ARG A 319 11.82 24.93 1.21
C ARG A 319 10.56 25.77 1.33
N LEU A 320 9.43 25.09 1.47
CA LEU A 320 8.19 25.72 1.90
C LEU A 320 8.21 25.87 3.43
N THR A 321 7.78 27.02 3.95
CA THR A 321 7.84 27.32 5.40
C THR A 321 6.55 26.98 6.14
N LEU A 322 5.61 26.30 5.48
CA LEU A 322 4.39 25.80 6.09
C LEU A 322 4.70 24.51 6.87
N ALA A 323 3.99 24.33 7.99
CA ALA A 323 4.07 23.07 8.73
C ALA A 323 3.41 21.93 7.94
N ALA A 324 3.89 20.68 8.15
CA ALA A 324 3.33 19.50 7.47
C ALA A 324 1.82 19.37 7.66
N ALA A 325 1.30 19.68 8.86
CA ALA A 325 -0.13 19.67 9.15
C ALA A 325 -0.96 20.73 8.40
N GLU A 326 -0.31 21.79 7.87
CA GLU A 326 -0.97 22.85 7.10
C GLU A 326 -1.08 22.50 5.61
N ILE A 327 -0.52 21.38 5.14
CA ILE A 327 -0.44 21.01 3.73
C ILE A 327 -1.31 19.78 3.45
N GLY A 328 -2.23 19.93 2.51
CA GLY A 328 -3.09 18.87 2.00
C GLY A 328 -2.87 18.63 0.51
N PHE A 329 -3.10 17.40 0.06
CA PHE A 329 -3.07 17.04 -1.35
C PHE A 329 -4.43 16.50 -1.78
N MET A 330 -4.88 16.91 -2.96
CA MET A 330 -6.05 16.36 -3.64
C MET A 330 -5.60 15.61 -4.90
N ALA A 331 -6.35 14.53 -5.25
CA ALA A 331 -6.12 13.76 -6.47
C ALA A 331 -6.73 14.41 -7.66
#